data_97a49982b2c4cc652db2e669711a5876
#
_entry.id   97a49982b2c4cc652db2e669711a5876
#
_cell.length_a   1.000
_cell.length_b   1.000
_cell.length_c   1.000
_cell.angle_alpha   90.00
_cell.angle_beta   90.00
_cell.angle_gamma   90.00
#
_symmetry.space_group_name_H-M   'P 1'
#
loop_
_entity.id
_entity.type
_entity.pdbx_description
1 polymer ?
#
loop_
_entity_poly.entity_id
_entity_poly.type
_entity_poly.pdbx_seq_one_letter_code
_entity_poly.pdbx_strand_id
1 'polypeptide(L)'
;MRAFLQSLDKKVWQVVEIGWTKPKEAPADWDEAKIKVANFNSRTLNALFSAVTNEEFKKISSTEIAKEAWTILQTTYEGTKAVKYLKLQRLTTSFEEIKMEEDESFDEFYAKLKDIVNSIFNLGETIPKPKIVRKAFRSLPERFHAKITAIEESKDIDKIPLTELVGNLQTYELGLQELINRVRVRA
;
A
#
# COMPACT_ATOMS: atom_id res chain seq x y z
N MET A 1 -7.86 -10.05 -6.82
CA MET A 1 -7.88 -11.52 -6.59
C MET A 1 -8.51 -11.92 -5.24
N ARG A 2 -8.02 -11.45 -4.07
CA ARG A 2 -8.61 -11.81 -2.76
C ARG A 2 -10.11 -11.53 -2.68
N ALA A 3 -10.56 -10.30 -3.02
CA ALA A 3 -11.97 -9.94 -3.01
C ALA A 3 -12.83 -10.81 -3.94
N PHE A 4 -12.29 -11.20 -5.09
CA PHE A 4 -12.94 -12.12 -6.01
C PHE A 4 -13.16 -13.50 -5.38
N LEU A 5 -12.14 -14.11 -4.75
CA LEU A 5 -12.29 -15.41 -4.08
C LEU A 5 -13.29 -15.34 -2.91
N GLN A 6 -13.26 -14.25 -2.14
CA GLN A 6 -14.20 -14.02 -1.03
C GLN A 6 -15.65 -13.83 -1.51
N SER A 7 -15.86 -13.27 -2.71
CA SER A 7 -17.18 -13.09 -3.30
C SER A 7 -17.82 -14.41 -3.77
N LEU A 8 -17.01 -15.41 -4.10
CA LEU A 8 -17.51 -16.73 -4.50
C LEU A 8 -18.07 -17.52 -3.31
N ASP A 9 -17.30 -17.61 -2.22
CA ASP A 9 -17.68 -18.21 -0.94
C ASP A 9 -16.60 -17.88 0.10
N LYS A 10 -16.99 -17.58 1.35
CA LYS A 10 -16.07 -17.39 2.46
C LYS A 10 -15.15 -18.60 2.69
N LYS A 11 -15.66 -19.82 2.45
CA LYS A 11 -14.90 -21.07 2.60
C LYS A 11 -13.85 -21.27 1.51
N VAL A 12 -14.07 -20.73 0.31
CA VAL A 12 -13.07 -20.70 -0.77
C VAL A 12 -11.83 -19.91 -0.32
N TRP A 13 -12.03 -18.77 0.33
CA TRP A 13 -10.91 -18.01 0.88
C TRP A 13 -10.25 -18.71 2.09
N GLN A 14 -11.01 -19.36 2.96
CA GLN A 14 -10.47 -20.11 4.09
C GLN A 14 -9.46 -21.19 3.66
N VAL A 15 -9.68 -21.86 2.53
CA VAL A 15 -8.73 -22.86 2.01
C VAL A 15 -7.39 -22.23 1.62
N VAL A 16 -7.39 -20.98 1.17
CA VAL A 16 -6.14 -20.23 0.90
C VAL A 16 -5.44 -19.84 2.20
N GLU A 17 -6.18 -19.37 3.19
CA GLU A 17 -5.61 -18.93 4.48
C GLU A 17 -5.07 -20.09 5.31
N ILE A 18 -5.92 -21.08 5.55
CA ILE A 18 -5.61 -22.22 6.42
C ILE A 18 -4.79 -23.27 5.66
N GLY A 19 -5.14 -23.51 4.40
CA GLY A 19 -4.62 -24.59 3.57
C GLY A 19 -5.48 -25.83 3.67
N TRP A 20 -5.22 -26.75 2.75
CA TRP A 20 -5.77 -28.10 2.74
C TRP A 20 -4.62 -29.08 2.57
N THR A 21 -4.63 -30.16 3.34
CA THR A 21 -3.69 -31.25 3.19
C THR A 21 -4.42 -32.44 2.58
N LYS A 22 -3.92 -32.95 1.46
CA LYS A 22 -4.47 -34.12 0.81
C LYS A 22 -4.39 -35.32 1.75
N PRO A 23 -5.52 -35.94 2.11
CA PRO A 23 -5.50 -37.13 2.95
C PRO A 23 -4.69 -38.27 2.29
N LYS A 24 -4.04 -39.09 3.11
CA LYS A 24 -3.25 -40.23 2.61
C LYS A 24 -4.14 -41.40 2.17
N GLU A 25 -5.37 -41.45 2.68
CA GLU A 25 -6.36 -42.49 2.37
C GLU A 25 -6.88 -42.31 0.95
N ALA A 26 -7.37 -43.39 0.35
CA ALA A 26 -8.02 -43.34 -0.95
C ALA A 26 -9.27 -42.46 -0.90
N PRO A 27 -9.62 -41.72 -1.98
CA PRO A 27 -10.81 -40.84 -1.97
C PRO A 27 -12.14 -41.56 -1.65
N ALA A 28 -12.22 -42.86 -1.90
CA ALA A 28 -13.39 -43.67 -1.56
C ALA A 28 -13.61 -43.84 -0.04
N ASP A 29 -12.54 -43.68 0.76
CA ASP A 29 -12.57 -43.82 2.21
C ASP A 29 -12.71 -42.48 2.95
N TRP A 30 -12.91 -41.38 2.21
CA TRP A 30 -13.07 -40.09 2.82
C TRP A 30 -14.43 -39.88 3.44
N ASP A 31 -14.48 -39.34 4.63
CA ASP A 31 -15.69 -38.86 5.26
C ASP A 31 -16.24 -37.59 4.56
N GLU A 32 -17.50 -37.25 4.86
CA GLU A 32 -18.15 -36.07 4.28
C GLU A 32 -17.39 -34.76 4.52
N ALA A 33 -16.74 -34.63 5.67
CA ALA A 33 -15.97 -33.44 6.01
C ALA A 33 -14.73 -33.31 5.13
N LYS A 34 -13.98 -34.40 4.91
CA LYS A 34 -12.80 -34.43 4.03
C LYS A 34 -13.20 -34.13 2.58
N ILE A 35 -14.29 -34.74 2.09
CA ILE A 35 -14.83 -34.50 0.74
C ILE A 35 -15.19 -33.02 0.58
N LYS A 36 -15.86 -32.42 1.56
CA LYS A 36 -16.28 -31.02 1.52
C LYS A 36 -15.10 -30.05 1.42
N VAL A 37 -14.04 -30.27 2.20
CA VAL A 37 -12.84 -29.42 2.17
C VAL A 37 -12.07 -29.62 0.85
N ALA A 38 -11.96 -30.86 0.35
CA ALA A 38 -11.36 -31.14 -0.96
C ALA A 38 -12.11 -30.42 -2.10
N ASN A 39 -13.45 -30.42 -2.04
CA ASN A 39 -14.27 -29.69 -3.02
C ASN A 39 -14.01 -28.17 -2.97
N PHE A 40 -13.84 -27.57 -1.78
CA PHE A 40 -13.47 -26.17 -1.67
C PHE A 40 -12.07 -25.90 -2.24
N ASN A 41 -11.10 -26.79 -2.00
CA ASN A 41 -9.77 -26.70 -2.60
C ASN A 41 -9.86 -26.68 -4.14
N SER A 42 -10.59 -27.64 -4.73
CA SER A 42 -10.77 -27.75 -6.19
C SER A 42 -11.48 -26.53 -6.78
N ARG A 43 -12.53 -26.02 -6.11
CA ARG A 43 -13.23 -24.79 -6.53
C ARG A 43 -12.31 -23.57 -6.47
N THR A 44 -11.45 -23.49 -5.45
CA THR A 44 -10.49 -22.40 -5.30
C THR A 44 -9.42 -22.44 -6.40
N LEU A 45 -8.87 -23.63 -6.69
CA LEU A 45 -7.93 -23.83 -7.80
C LEU A 45 -8.53 -23.41 -9.13
N ASN A 46 -9.76 -23.86 -9.40
CA ASN A 46 -10.45 -23.52 -10.64
C ASN A 46 -10.68 -22.00 -10.79
N ALA A 47 -11.06 -21.33 -9.69
CA ALA A 47 -11.20 -19.88 -9.65
C ALA A 47 -9.85 -19.16 -9.89
N LEU A 48 -8.76 -19.67 -9.32
CA LEU A 48 -7.40 -19.12 -9.55
C LEU A 48 -6.99 -19.31 -11.01
N PHE A 49 -7.16 -20.52 -11.56
CA PHE A 49 -6.79 -20.83 -12.95
C PHE A 49 -7.57 -19.98 -13.95
N SER A 50 -8.85 -19.72 -13.69
CA SER A 50 -9.68 -18.90 -14.57
C SER A 50 -9.39 -17.39 -14.49
N ALA A 51 -8.73 -16.94 -13.43
CA ALA A 51 -8.50 -15.51 -13.15
C ALA A 51 -7.08 -15.02 -13.46
N VAL A 52 -6.21 -15.88 -13.99
CA VAL A 52 -4.82 -15.57 -14.28
C VAL A 52 -4.52 -15.64 -15.77
N THR A 53 -3.41 -15.03 -16.19
CA THR A 53 -2.91 -15.12 -17.58
C THR A 53 -2.34 -16.51 -17.88
N ASN A 54 -2.17 -16.82 -19.16
CA ASN A 54 -1.57 -18.10 -19.57
C ASN A 54 -0.14 -18.32 -19.02
N GLU A 55 0.63 -17.23 -18.85
CA GLU A 55 1.98 -17.32 -18.29
C GLU A 55 1.96 -17.67 -16.79
N GLU A 56 1.02 -17.12 -16.07
CA GLU A 56 0.82 -17.40 -14.66
C GLU A 56 0.21 -18.79 -14.44
N PHE A 57 -0.77 -19.16 -15.26
CA PHE A 57 -1.34 -20.49 -15.25
C PHE A 57 -0.26 -21.58 -15.37
N LYS A 58 0.70 -21.44 -16.28
CA LYS A 58 1.83 -22.39 -16.41
C LYS A 58 2.61 -22.60 -15.12
N LYS A 59 2.70 -21.56 -14.26
CA LYS A 59 3.43 -21.65 -12.99
C LYS A 59 2.68 -22.41 -11.90
N ILE A 60 1.34 -22.42 -11.97
CA ILE A 60 0.48 -23.01 -10.94
C ILE A 60 -0.27 -24.25 -11.40
N SER A 61 -0.27 -24.57 -12.70
CA SER A 61 -1.06 -25.65 -13.29
C SER A 61 -0.73 -27.04 -12.73
N SER A 62 0.49 -27.24 -12.21
CA SER A 62 0.92 -28.51 -11.60
C SER A 62 0.54 -28.62 -10.11
N THR A 63 -0.01 -27.57 -9.48
CA THR A 63 -0.34 -27.59 -8.06
C THR A 63 -1.74 -28.21 -7.83
N GLU A 64 -1.84 -29.06 -6.82
CA GLU A 64 -3.11 -29.68 -6.39
C GLU A 64 -3.70 -28.94 -5.17
N ILE A 65 -2.95 -28.02 -4.58
CA ILE A 65 -3.32 -27.32 -3.34
C ILE A 65 -3.48 -25.83 -3.63
N ALA A 66 -4.67 -25.30 -3.38
CA ALA A 66 -5.00 -23.90 -3.65
C ALA A 66 -4.11 -22.90 -2.90
N LYS A 67 -3.68 -23.22 -1.68
CA LYS A 67 -2.74 -22.41 -0.92
C LYS A 67 -1.35 -22.32 -1.57
N GLU A 68 -0.87 -23.42 -2.14
CA GLU A 68 0.41 -23.44 -2.87
C GLU A 68 0.32 -22.59 -4.14
N ALA A 69 -0.75 -22.79 -4.95
CA ALA A 69 -1.00 -21.98 -6.13
C ALA A 69 -1.05 -20.48 -5.78
N TRP A 70 -1.75 -20.12 -4.72
CA TRP A 70 -1.81 -18.76 -4.22
C TRP A 70 -0.43 -18.22 -3.81
N THR A 71 0.35 -19.03 -3.08
CA THR A 71 1.69 -18.64 -2.62
C THR A 71 2.64 -18.40 -3.80
N ILE A 72 2.57 -19.23 -4.86
CA ILE A 72 3.34 -19.04 -6.09
C ILE A 72 2.94 -17.72 -6.77
N LEU A 73 1.66 -17.45 -6.93
CA LEU A 73 1.17 -16.19 -7.49
C LEU A 73 1.59 -14.99 -6.65
N GLN A 74 1.40 -15.06 -5.35
CA GLN A 74 1.77 -14.01 -4.42
C GLN A 74 3.29 -13.73 -4.50
N THR A 75 4.12 -14.75 -4.52
CA THR A 75 5.57 -14.60 -4.66
C THR A 75 5.95 -14.00 -6.02
N THR A 76 5.23 -14.38 -7.08
CA THR A 76 5.47 -13.85 -8.43
C THR A 76 5.20 -12.34 -8.50
N TYR A 77 4.11 -11.85 -7.89
CA TYR A 77 3.73 -10.43 -7.95
C TYR A 77 4.34 -9.57 -6.86
N GLU A 78 4.40 -10.08 -5.65
CA GLU A 78 4.87 -9.30 -4.51
C GLU A 78 6.36 -9.49 -4.23
N GLY A 79 6.98 -10.52 -4.83
CA GLY A 79 8.33 -10.95 -4.55
C GLY A 79 8.44 -11.79 -3.27
N THR A 80 9.63 -12.29 -3.02
CA THR A 80 9.94 -13.02 -1.78
C THR A 80 9.87 -12.09 -0.57
N LYS A 81 9.78 -12.64 0.63
CA LYS A 81 9.86 -11.85 1.89
C LYS A 81 11.11 -10.98 1.94
N ALA A 82 12.24 -11.48 1.42
CA ALA A 82 13.49 -10.72 1.35
C ALA A 82 13.38 -9.52 0.41
N VAL A 83 12.77 -9.69 -0.78
CA VAL A 83 12.55 -8.59 -1.73
C VAL A 83 11.58 -7.56 -1.16
N LYS A 84 10.50 -7.97 -0.49
CA LYS A 84 9.58 -7.06 0.21
C LYS A 84 10.31 -6.25 1.27
N TYR A 85 11.13 -6.92 2.09
CA TYR A 85 11.93 -6.26 3.12
C TYR A 85 12.87 -5.20 2.54
N LEU A 86 13.62 -5.54 1.48
CA LEU A 86 14.50 -4.59 0.80
C LEU A 86 13.75 -3.39 0.20
N LYS A 87 12.58 -3.65 -0.42
CA LYS A 87 11.72 -2.57 -0.94
C LYS A 87 11.24 -1.66 0.19
N LEU A 88 10.80 -2.24 1.30
CA LEU A 88 10.34 -1.49 2.47
C LEU A 88 11.48 -0.64 3.06
N GLN A 89 12.66 -1.21 3.22
CA GLN A 89 13.83 -0.49 3.71
C GLN A 89 14.18 0.70 2.80
N ARG A 90 14.19 0.50 1.47
CA ARG A 90 14.42 1.58 0.50
C ARG A 90 13.36 2.68 0.60
N LEU A 91 12.08 2.32 0.68
CA LEU A 91 10.99 3.29 0.81
C LEU A 91 11.06 4.05 2.13
N THR A 92 11.44 3.39 3.22
CA THR A 92 11.66 4.05 4.53
C THR A 92 12.80 5.06 4.43
N THR A 93 13.91 4.72 3.79
CA THR A 93 15.01 5.66 3.52
C THR A 93 14.51 6.84 2.67
N SER A 94 13.79 6.58 1.58
CA SER A 94 13.20 7.64 0.76
C SER A 94 12.26 8.54 1.55
N PHE A 95 11.46 7.98 2.46
CA PHE A 95 10.60 8.76 3.36
C PHE A 95 11.42 9.64 4.33
N GLU A 96 12.52 9.15 4.86
CA GLU A 96 13.36 9.94 5.77
C GLU A 96 14.19 11.02 5.03
N GLU A 97 14.53 10.81 3.77
CA GLU A 97 15.35 11.72 2.97
C GLU A 97 14.56 12.76 2.17
N ILE A 98 13.28 12.48 1.86
CA ILE A 98 12.47 13.38 1.02
C ILE A 98 12.46 14.81 1.57
N LYS A 99 12.73 15.76 0.68
CA LYS A 99 12.64 17.21 0.92
C LYS A 99 11.98 17.86 -0.28
N MET A 100 11.35 19.00 -0.03
CA MET A 100 10.82 19.85 -1.07
C MET A 100 11.94 20.73 -1.61
N GLU A 101 12.10 20.76 -2.93
CA GLU A 101 13.07 21.61 -3.61
C GLU A 101 12.61 23.07 -3.63
N GLU A 102 13.54 24.01 -3.86
CA GLU A 102 13.23 25.45 -3.82
C GLU A 102 12.28 25.91 -4.94
N ASP A 103 12.33 25.27 -6.10
CA ASP A 103 11.51 25.54 -7.28
C ASP A 103 10.29 24.61 -7.39
N GLU A 104 10.15 23.67 -6.48
CA GLU A 104 9.04 22.72 -6.45
C GLU A 104 7.81 23.34 -5.80
N SER A 105 6.60 22.99 -6.30
CA SER A 105 5.35 23.34 -5.65
C SER A 105 5.06 22.40 -4.47
N PHE A 106 4.27 22.89 -3.50
CA PHE A 106 3.83 22.05 -2.38
C PHE A 106 3.02 20.84 -2.85
N ASP A 107 2.21 20.98 -3.89
CA ASP A 107 1.42 19.88 -4.44
C ASP A 107 2.27 18.77 -5.02
N GLU A 108 3.34 19.10 -5.76
CA GLU A 108 4.29 18.13 -6.30
C GLU A 108 5.04 17.40 -5.20
N PHE A 109 5.52 18.12 -4.20
CA PHE A 109 6.16 17.55 -3.01
C PHE A 109 5.21 16.61 -2.27
N TYR A 110 3.98 17.06 -2.00
CA TYR A 110 2.99 16.27 -1.26
C TYR A 110 2.59 15.01 -2.02
N ALA A 111 2.46 15.08 -3.35
CA ALA A 111 2.22 13.91 -4.18
C ALA A 111 3.32 12.87 -4.04
N LYS A 112 4.61 13.27 -4.10
CA LYS A 112 5.75 12.35 -3.87
C LYS A 112 5.72 11.73 -2.47
N LEU A 113 5.47 12.54 -1.43
CA LEU A 113 5.36 12.05 -0.05
C LEU A 113 4.23 11.03 0.10
N LYS A 114 3.08 11.31 -0.48
CA LYS A 114 1.91 10.43 -0.47
C LYS A 114 2.17 9.11 -1.20
N ASP A 115 2.87 9.15 -2.33
CA ASP A 115 3.24 7.95 -3.10
C ASP A 115 4.16 7.03 -2.30
N ILE A 116 5.13 7.58 -1.58
CA ILE A 116 6.00 6.81 -0.69
C ILE A 116 5.18 6.16 0.43
N VAL A 117 4.32 6.93 1.10
CA VAL A 117 3.46 6.43 2.20
C VAL A 117 2.53 5.32 1.72
N ASN A 118 1.89 5.49 0.55
CA ASN A 118 1.02 4.49 -0.05
C ASN A 118 1.79 3.23 -0.45
N SER A 119 3.01 3.39 -0.96
CA SER A 119 3.87 2.25 -1.34
C SER A 119 4.29 1.43 -0.11
N ILE A 120 4.60 2.09 1.01
CA ILE A 120 4.88 1.42 2.30
C ILE A 120 3.64 0.69 2.80
N PHE A 121 2.46 1.33 2.74
CA PHE A 121 1.19 0.72 3.12
C PHE A 121 0.87 -0.54 2.29
N ASN A 122 1.09 -0.50 0.99
CA ASN A 122 0.89 -1.64 0.08
C ASN A 122 1.83 -2.83 0.37
N LEU A 123 2.97 -2.58 1.02
CA LEU A 123 3.87 -3.62 1.50
C LEU A 123 3.49 -4.17 2.89
N GLY A 124 2.39 -3.68 3.49
CA GLY A 124 1.85 -4.15 4.76
C GLY A 124 2.32 -3.38 6.00
N GLU A 125 3.05 -2.27 5.81
CA GLU A 125 3.49 -1.40 6.91
C GLU A 125 2.70 -0.09 6.89
N THR A 126 2.58 0.55 8.07
CA THR A 126 1.81 1.79 8.20
C THR A 126 2.65 2.86 8.90
N ILE A 127 2.77 4.02 8.28
CA ILE A 127 3.38 5.19 8.93
C ILE A 127 2.28 5.94 9.70
N PRO A 128 2.44 6.19 11.01
CA PRO A 128 1.49 6.97 11.79
C PRO A 128 1.31 8.38 11.22
N LYS A 129 0.06 8.87 11.19
CA LYS A 129 -0.26 10.22 10.69
C LYS A 129 0.59 11.33 11.31
N PRO A 130 0.82 11.37 12.65
CA PRO A 130 1.70 12.37 13.24
C PRO A 130 3.12 12.33 12.68
N LYS A 131 3.66 11.15 12.37
CA LYS A 131 4.99 11.02 11.75
C LYS A 131 5.01 11.61 10.34
N ILE A 132 3.94 11.44 9.56
CA ILE A 132 3.80 12.02 8.22
C ILE A 132 3.76 13.55 8.30
N VAL A 133 2.96 14.11 9.22
CA VAL A 133 2.86 15.57 9.45
C VAL A 133 4.20 16.19 9.84
N ARG A 134 4.88 15.60 10.85
CA ARG A 134 6.20 16.08 11.27
C ARG A 134 7.24 16.00 10.16
N LYS A 135 7.18 14.93 9.34
CA LYS A 135 8.06 14.80 8.19
C LYS A 135 7.78 15.86 7.14
N ALA A 136 6.50 16.10 6.81
CA ALA A 136 6.12 17.17 5.89
C ALA A 136 6.71 18.52 6.35
N PHE A 137 6.50 18.93 7.59
CA PHE A 137 7.02 20.20 8.13
C PHE A 137 8.55 20.34 8.01
N ARG A 138 9.27 19.29 8.40
CA ARG A 138 10.75 19.29 8.36
C ARG A 138 11.32 19.26 6.94
N SER A 139 10.48 18.96 5.96
CA SER A 139 10.89 18.82 4.58
C SER A 139 10.60 20.06 3.75
N LEU A 140 9.88 21.04 4.30
CA LEU A 140 9.54 22.27 3.59
C LEU A 140 10.70 23.29 3.63
N PRO A 141 10.93 24.05 2.54
CA PRO A 141 11.94 25.08 2.47
C PRO A 141 11.61 26.31 3.34
N GLU A 142 12.60 27.19 3.51
CA GLU A 142 12.54 28.34 4.43
C GLU A 142 11.31 29.24 4.17
N ARG A 143 10.87 29.38 2.92
CA ARG A 143 9.69 30.17 2.57
C ARG A 143 8.39 29.76 3.30
N PHE A 144 8.34 28.53 3.84
CA PHE A 144 7.19 28.03 4.63
C PHE A 144 7.36 28.20 6.13
N HIS A 145 8.56 28.57 6.64
CA HIS A 145 8.83 28.58 8.09
C HIS A 145 7.85 29.43 8.88
N ALA A 146 7.52 30.63 8.41
CA ALA A 146 6.54 31.50 9.10
C ALA A 146 5.17 30.83 9.26
N LYS A 147 4.73 30.09 8.24
CA LYS A 147 3.45 29.36 8.29
C LYS A 147 3.53 28.15 9.20
N ILE A 148 4.63 27.41 9.18
CA ILE A 148 4.86 26.25 10.04
C ILE A 148 4.82 26.71 11.50
N THR A 149 5.58 27.73 11.87
CA THR A 149 5.61 28.30 13.23
C THR A 149 4.21 28.71 13.69
N ALA A 150 3.43 29.42 12.86
CA ALA A 150 2.07 29.81 13.19
C ALA A 150 1.14 28.60 13.41
N ILE A 151 1.33 27.49 12.68
CA ILE A 151 0.55 26.27 12.89
C ILE A 151 0.97 25.60 14.20
N GLU A 152 2.28 25.49 14.46
CA GLU A 152 2.83 24.86 15.66
C GLU A 152 2.43 25.59 16.94
N GLU A 153 2.36 26.93 16.91
CA GLU A 153 1.88 27.74 18.03
C GLU A 153 0.38 27.66 18.27
N SER A 154 -0.42 27.48 17.22
CA SER A 154 -1.89 27.51 17.30
C SER A 154 -2.53 26.16 17.55
N LYS A 155 -1.86 25.04 17.24
CA LYS A 155 -2.45 23.70 17.25
C LYS A 155 -1.46 22.63 17.70
N ASP A 156 -2.00 21.58 18.30
CA ASP A 156 -1.27 20.35 18.58
C ASP A 156 -1.06 19.58 17.27
N ILE A 157 0.18 19.50 16.79
CA ILE A 157 0.58 18.85 15.54
C ILE A 157 0.08 17.41 15.46
N ASP A 158 0.02 16.71 16.59
CA ASP A 158 -0.38 15.31 16.64
C ASP A 158 -1.88 15.12 16.43
N LYS A 159 -2.67 16.20 16.53
CA LYS A 159 -4.12 16.20 16.37
C LYS A 159 -4.61 16.84 15.07
N ILE A 160 -3.75 17.53 14.34
CA ILE A 160 -4.14 18.19 13.09
C ILE A 160 -4.53 17.13 12.04
N PRO A 161 -5.72 17.21 11.41
CA PRO A 161 -6.05 16.39 10.26
C PRO A 161 -5.10 16.69 9.09
N LEU A 162 -4.56 15.66 8.45
CA LEU A 162 -3.62 15.83 7.33
C LEU A 162 -4.22 16.66 6.18
N THR A 163 -5.53 16.52 5.93
CA THR A 163 -6.25 17.31 4.92
C THR A 163 -6.29 18.79 5.24
N GLU A 164 -6.45 19.16 6.52
CA GLU A 164 -6.43 20.54 6.95
C GLU A 164 -5.03 21.15 6.81
N LEU A 165 -4.00 20.38 7.17
CA LEU A 165 -2.62 20.77 6.99
C LEU A 165 -2.31 21.09 5.52
N VAL A 166 -2.67 20.16 4.63
CA VAL A 166 -2.47 20.30 3.18
C VAL A 166 -3.15 21.54 2.66
N GLY A 167 -4.44 21.76 2.97
CA GLY A 167 -5.16 22.95 2.53
C GLY A 167 -4.56 24.26 3.04
N ASN A 168 -4.05 24.28 4.28
CA ASN A 168 -3.38 25.45 4.85
C ASN A 168 -2.07 25.79 4.14
N LEU A 169 -1.28 24.79 3.77
CA LEU A 169 0.00 24.99 3.10
C LEU A 169 -0.18 25.37 1.62
N GLN A 170 -1.13 24.77 0.92
CA GLN A 170 -1.53 25.14 -0.45
C GLN A 170 -1.99 26.60 -0.52
N THR A 171 -2.89 27.00 0.37
CA THR A 171 -3.39 28.39 0.44
C THR A 171 -2.26 29.37 0.73
N TYR A 172 -1.33 29.01 1.60
CA TYR A 172 -0.17 29.85 1.92
C TYR A 172 0.76 30.03 0.71
N GLU A 173 1.05 28.93 -0.01
CA GLU A 173 1.89 28.99 -1.22
C GLU A 173 1.28 29.87 -2.31
N LEU A 174 -0.03 29.78 -2.56
CA LEU A 174 -0.74 30.67 -3.48
C LEU A 174 -0.56 32.13 -3.11
N GLY A 175 -0.69 32.45 -1.82
CA GLY A 175 -0.47 33.82 -1.31
C GLY A 175 0.97 34.30 -1.52
N LEU A 176 1.98 33.45 -1.36
CA LEU A 176 3.38 33.79 -1.67
C LEU A 176 3.60 34.07 -3.16
N GLN A 177 3.02 33.26 -4.04
CA GLN A 177 3.11 33.45 -5.48
C GLN A 177 2.47 34.77 -5.95
N GLU A 178 1.31 35.11 -5.38
CA GLU A 178 0.65 36.40 -5.64
C GLU A 178 1.52 37.59 -5.22
N LEU A 179 2.16 37.52 -4.06
CA LEU A 179 3.06 38.57 -3.59
C LEU A 179 4.26 38.75 -4.51
N ILE A 180 4.90 37.66 -4.92
CA ILE A 180 6.05 37.69 -5.85
C ILE A 180 5.63 38.32 -7.20
N ASN A 181 4.47 37.94 -7.73
CA ASN A 181 3.95 38.49 -8.98
C ASN A 181 3.66 40.00 -8.88
N ARG A 182 3.08 40.47 -7.76
CA ARG A 182 2.84 41.90 -7.52
C ARG A 182 4.13 42.72 -7.43
N VAL A 183 5.19 42.17 -6.87
CA VAL A 183 6.51 42.83 -6.79
C VAL A 183 7.14 42.92 -8.18
N ARG A 184 7.08 41.83 -8.98
CA ARG A 184 7.62 41.80 -10.36
C ARG A 184 6.92 42.76 -11.31
N VAL A 185 5.63 43.04 -11.12
CA VAL A 185 4.88 43.98 -11.97
C VAL A 185 5.18 45.45 -11.62
N ARG A 186 5.73 45.73 -10.44
CA ARG A 186 6.06 47.09 -9.98
C ARG A 186 7.54 47.47 -10.15
N ALA A 187 8.39 46.55 -10.55
CA ALA A 187 9.81 46.73 -10.85
C ALA A 187 10.03 46.89 -12.35
#